data_fbff684cdfbb93e0ed88e63ef13a613f
#
_entry.id   fbff684cdfbb93e0ed88e63ef13a613f
#
_cell.length_a   1.000
_cell.length_b   1.000
_cell.length_c   1.000
_cell.angle_alpha   90.00
_cell.angle_beta   90.00
_cell.angle_gamma   90.00
#
_symmetry.space_group_name_H-M   'P 1'
#
loop_
_entity.id
_entity.type
_entity.pdbx_description
1 polymer ?
#
loop_
_entity_poly.entity_id
_entity_poly.type
_entity_poly.pdbx_seq_one_letter_code
_entity_poly.pdbx_strand_id
1 'polypeptide(L)'
;VELVIDPEHRGGGIGSELLRAAIEICGNKIRLWSHGDLPQARKLAESNNFIKLRTVIQMSKDLTEISPIDCDYQIRSFLPDLDNKAWLTLNNLAFTNHPEQGNWSEADLLIRLNEDWFDEKGFFVAQDQNDLIGFTWTKIHGGHSHAHVAGEEHHDHAPIGEIYVTAVSSKHGGKGIGKALTITGLNYLKYQGLSSAMLYVDEENKKAVNLY
;
A
#
# COMPACT_ATOMS: atom_id res chain seq x y z
N VAL A 1 -14.31 7.51 4.03
CA VAL A 1 -14.99 7.01 5.24
C VAL A 1 -14.96 5.49 5.23
N GLU A 2 -14.68 4.91 6.37
CA GLU A 2 -14.78 3.48 6.64
C GLU A 2 -15.79 3.31 7.78
N LEU A 3 -16.62 2.27 7.68
CA LEU A 3 -17.63 1.94 8.68
C LEU A 3 -17.38 0.51 9.17
N VAL A 4 -17.30 0.35 10.48
CA VAL A 4 -17.18 -0.96 11.12
C VAL A 4 -18.35 -1.15 12.07
N ILE A 5 -19.06 -2.26 11.91
CA ILE A 5 -20.16 -2.67 12.81
C ILE A 5 -19.78 -4.02 13.38
N ASP A 6 -19.86 -4.11 14.69
CA ASP A 6 -19.70 -5.37 15.42
C ASP A 6 -20.55 -6.47 14.77
N PRO A 7 -19.99 -7.65 14.49
CA PRO A 7 -20.71 -8.75 13.84
C PRO A 7 -22.05 -9.09 14.49
N GLU A 8 -22.13 -9.06 15.83
CA GLU A 8 -23.34 -9.39 16.59
C GLU A 8 -24.44 -8.33 16.47
N HIS A 9 -24.06 -7.09 16.07
CA HIS A 9 -24.98 -5.96 15.92
C HIS A 9 -25.30 -5.64 14.46
N ARG A 10 -24.89 -6.48 13.50
CA ARG A 10 -25.19 -6.30 12.08
C ARG A 10 -26.64 -6.61 11.76
N GLY A 11 -27.15 -6.01 10.69
CA GLY A 11 -28.52 -6.22 10.23
C GLY A 11 -29.58 -5.35 10.92
N GLY A 12 -29.24 -4.66 12.02
CA GLY A 12 -30.15 -3.79 12.79
C GLY A 12 -30.27 -2.34 12.28
N GLY A 13 -29.67 -2.01 11.14
CA GLY A 13 -29.79 -0.63 10.58
C GLY A 13 -28.66 0.32 11.00
N ILE A 14 -27.81 -0.03 11.97
CA ILE A 14 -26.72 0.81 12.50
C ILE A 14 -25.79 1.35 11.39
N GLY A 15 -25.42 0.50 10.43
CA GLY A 15 -24.60 0.93 9.30
C GLY A 15 -25.23 2.01 8.45
N SER A 16 -26.55 1.95 8.26
CA SER A 16 -27.30 2.99 7.52
C SER A 16 -27.38 4.29 8.30
N GLU A 17 -27.51 4.23 9.61
CA GLU A 17 -27.53 5.42 10.47
C GLU A 17 -26.17 6.10 10.51
N LEU A 18 -25.10 5.33 10.68
CA LEU A 18 -23.72 5.86 10.64
C LEU A 18 -23.37 6.47 9.28
N LEU A 19 -23.77 5.80 8.19
CA LEU A 19 -23.54 6.33 6.85
C LEU A 19 -24.30 7.64 6.64
N ARG A 20 -25.53 7.73 7.09
CA ARG A 20 -26.31 8.97 6.99
C ARG A 20 -25.67 10.11 7.78
N ALA A 21 -25.24 9.85 9.02
CA ALA A 21 -24.53 10.84 9.82
C ALA A 21 -23.21 11.29 9.14
N ALA A 22 -22.47 10.36 8.55
CA ALA A 22 -21.26 10.70 7.81
C ALA A 22 -21.55 11.59 6.57
N ILE A 23 -22.63 11.32 5.85
CA ILE A 23 -23.07 12.15 4.71
C ILE A 23 -23.48 13.54 5.18
N GLU A 24 -24.19 13.66 6.29
CA GLU A 24 -24.61 14.96 6.88
C GLU A 24 -23.38 15.82 7.25
N ILE A 25 -22.32 15.20 7.79
CA ILE A 25 -21.09 15.90 8.20
C ILE A 25 -20.20 16.25 7.00
N CYS A 26 -20.00 15.29 6.09
CA CYS A 26 -19.02 15.41 5.01
C CYS A 26 -19.61 15.94 3.69
N GLY A 27 -20.94 15.98 3.57
CA GLY A 27 -21.64 16.33 2.34
C GLY A 27 -21.56 15.25 1.26
N ASN A 28 -22.06 15.58 0.05
CA ASN A 28 -22.25 14.61 -1.04
C ASN A 28 -20.96 14.19 -1.78
N LYS A 29 -19.78 14.67 -1.37
CA LYS A 29 -18.48 14.28 -1.96
C LYS A 29 -17.74 13.25 -1.12
N ILE A 30 -18.47 12.41 -0.40
CA ILE A 30 -17.93 11.35 0.44
C ILE A 30 -17.52 10.14 -0.38
N ARG A 31 -16.40 9.51 -0.02
CA ARG A 31 -15.95 8.20 -0.56
C ARG A 31 -15.99 7.16 0.55
N LEU A 32 -16.48 5.96 0.21
CA LEU A 32 -16.51 4.82 1.10
C LEU A 32 -15.48 3.77 0.67
N TRP A 33 -14.80 3.20 1.65
CA TRP A 33 -14.02 1.99 1.50
C TRP A 33 -14.74 0.81 2.14
N SER A 34 -14.70 -0.34 1.47
CA SER A 34 -15.20 -1.61 1.99
C SER A 34 -14.10 -2.64 1.92
N HIS A 35 -13.56 -3.01 3.07
CA HIS A 35 -12.59 -4.11 3.16
C HIS A 35 -13.29 -5.45 2.93
N GLY A 36 -12.68 -6.30 2.07
CA GLY A 36 -13.19 -7.63 1.74
C GLY A 36 -14.41 -7.65 0.82
N ASP A 37 -14.87 -6.50 0.32
CA ASP A 37 -16.01 -6.35 -0.61
C ASP A 37 -17.25 -7.17 -0.17
N LEU A 38 -17.60 -7.06 1.11
CA LEU A 38 -18.68 -7.83 1.73
C LEU A 38 -20.04 -7.51 1.06
N PRO A 39 -20.90 -8.52 0.80
CA PRO A 39 -22.20 -8.30 0.17
C PRO A 39 -23.08 -7.29 0.90
N GLN A 40 -23.02 -7.26 2.24
CA GLN A 40 -23.78 -6.31 3.05
C GLN A 40 -23.28 -4.87 2.88
N ALA A 41 -21.97 -4.67 2.79
CA ALA A 41 -21.38 -3.35 2.54
C ALA A 41 -21.73 -2.84 1.14
N ARG A 42 -21.68 -3.72 0.14
CA ARG A 42 -22.09 -3.39 -1.24
C ARG A 42 -23.56 -2.98 -1.28
N LYS A 43 -24.47 -3.77 -0.66
CA LYS A 43 -25.89 -3.45 -0.58
C LYS A 43 -26.13 -2.12 0.13
N LEU A 44 -25.40 -1.82 1.21
CA LEU A 44 -25.50 -0.55 1.93
C LEU A 44 -25.11 0.62 1.02
N ALA A 45 -24.01 0.51 0.30
CA ALA A 45 -23.55 1.54 -0.63
C ALA A 45 -24.56 1.78 -1.75
N GLU A 46 -25.02 0.72 -2.43
CA GLU A 46 -25.99 0.80 -3.53
C GLU A 46 -27.32 1.40 -3.09
N SER A 47 -27.84 1.01 -1.91
CA SER A 47 -29.10 1.55 -1.38
C SER A 47 -29.03 3.04 -0.99
N ASN A 48 -27.81 3.58 -0.86
CA ASN A 48 -27.56 5.01 -0.62
C ASN A 48 -27.01 5.74 -1.87
N ASN A 49 -27.22 5.18 -3.07
CA ASN A 49 -26.84 5.76 -4.36
C ASN A 49 -25.31 5.96 -4.55
N PHE A 50 -24.48 5.19 -3.86
CA PHE A 50 -23.06 5.17 -4.16
C PHE A 50 -22.79 4.36 -5.42
N ILE A 51 -21.86 4.84 -6.22
CA ILE A 51 -21.34 4.13 -7.40
C ILE A 51 -19.98 3.56 -7.09
N LYS A 52 -19.72 2.34 -7.56
CA LYS A 52 -18.40 1.72 -7.44
C LYS A 52 -17.40 2.48 -8.31
N LEU A 53 -16.33 2.97 -7.70
CA LEU A 53 -15.28 3.74 -8.39
C LEU A 53 -14.14 2.83 -8.83
N ARG A 54 -13.65 1.96 -7.93
CA ARG A 54 -12.53 1.06 -8.20
C ARG A 54 -12.53 -0.16 -7.29
N THR A 55 -11.77 -1.17 -7.65
CA THR A 55 -11.45 -2.32 -6.81
C THR A 55 -9.95 -2.37 -6.60
N VAL A 56 -9.54 -2.54 -5.35
CA VAL A 56 -8.15 -2.80 -4.99
C VAL A 56 -8.03 -4.26 -4.59
N ILE A 57 -7.13 -4.99 -5.23
CA ILE A 57 -6.86 -6.40 -4.95
C ILE A 57 -5.72 -6.48 -3.95
N GLN A 58 -5.88 -7.24 -2.89
CA GLN A 58 -4.78 -7.66 -2.05
C GLN A 58 -4.18 -8.94 -2.62
N MET A 59 -2.88 -8.93 -2.87
CA MET A 59 -2.12 -10.11 -3.28
C MET A 59 -1.15 -10.47 -2.18
N SER A 60 -0.94 -11.76 -1.94
CA SER A 60 -0.01 -12.26 -0.93
C SER A 60 0.95 -13.28 -1.51
N LYS A 61 2.13 -13.38 -0.91
CA LYS A 61 3.16 -14.33 -1.31
C LYS A 61 3.90 -14.88 -0.09
N ASP A 62 4.13 -16.18 -0.11
CA ASP A 62 5.08 -16.86 0.77
C ASP A 62 6.51 -16.46 0.35
N LEU A 63 7.34 -16.10 1.33
CA LEU A 63 8.70 -15.62 1.11
C LEU A 63 9.76 -16.73 1.14
N THR A 64 9.38 -17.99 1.42
CA THR A 64 10.34 -19.10 1.54
C THR A 64 11.12 -19.33 0.25
N GLU A 65 10.48 -19.20 -0.91
CA GLU A 65 11.02 -19.51 -2.23
C GLU A 65 11.31 -18.26 -3.09
N ILE A 66 11.70 -17.16 -2.47
CA ILE A 66 12.14 -15.98 -3.21
C ILE A 66 13.62 -16.10 -3.56
N SER A 67 13.92 -16.01 -4.83
CA SER A 67 15.30 -15.97 -5.35
C SER A 67 15.62 -14.59 -5.90
N PRO A 68 16.83 -14.06 -5.69
CA PRO A 68 17.29 -12.85 -6.36
C PRO A 68 17.20 -12.99 -7.88
N ILE A 69 17.04 -11.87 -8.56
CA ILE A 69 17.13 -11.81 -10.01
C ILE A 69 18.17 -10.76 -10.42
N ASP A 70 18.81 -11.00 -11.54
CA ASP A 70 19.73 -10.02 -12.11
C ASP A 70 18.96 -8.84 -12.72
N CYS A 71 19.55 -7.67 -12.62
CA CYS A 71 19.04 -6.43 -13.19
C CYS A 71 20.22 -5.64 -13.78
N ASP A 72 20.05 -5.16 -15.00
CA ASP A 72 21.08 -4.36 -15.69
C ASP A 72 21.28 -2.98 -15.07
N TYR A 73 20.40 -2.58 -14.17
CA TYR A 73 20.41 -1.29 -13.48
C TYR A 73 20.81 -1.45 -12.02
N GLN A 74 21.53 -0.46 -11.52
CA GLN A 74 21.91 -0.44 -10.10
C GLN A 74 20.67 -0.26 -9.23
N ILE A 75 20.46 -1.19 -8.30
CA ILE A 75 19.46 -1.05 -7.22
C ILE A 75 20.20 -0.81 -5.92
N ARG A 76 19.83 0.25 -5.19
CA ARG A 76 20.40 0.62 -3.89
C ARG A 76 19.33 1.12 -2.95
N SER A 77 19.64 1.22 -1.66
CA SER A 77 18.75 1.89 -0.71
C SER A 77 18.56 3.36 -1.06
N PHE A 78 17.39 3.87 -0.77
CA PHE A 78 17.06 5.29 -0.81
C PHE A 78 17.88 6.04 0.24
N LEU A 79 18.36 7.21 -0.11
CA LEU A 79 19.12 8.08 0.79
C LEU A 79 18.27 9.33 1.08
N PRO A 80 17.71 9.45 2.30
CA PRO A 80 16.99 10.65 2.70
C PRO A 80 17.83 11.92 2.43
N ASP A 81 17.15 13.02 2.13
CA ASP A 81 17.70 14.33 1.73
C ASP A 81 18.36 14.34 0.36
N LEU A 82 19.13 13.32 -0.01
CA LEU A 82 19.78 13.23 -1.32
C LEU A 82 18.80 12.88 -2.43
N ASP A 83 17.96 11.88 -2.20
CA ASP A 83 17.06 11.33 -3.21
C ASP A 83 15.66 11.97 -3.20
N ASN A 84 15.29 12.73 -2.16
CA ASN A 84 13.94 13.25 -1.95
C ASN A 84 13.34 13.90 -3.19
N LYS A 85 14.04 14.84 -3.79
CA LYS A 85 13.57 15.60 -4.95
C LYS A 85 13.41 14.74 -6.20
N ALA A 86 14.39 13.87 -6.47
CA ALA A 86 14.35 12.96 -7.62
C ALA A 86 13.22 11.92 -7.46
N TRP A 87 13.09 11.37 -6.26
CA TRP A 87 12.03 10.42 -5.94
C TRP A 87 10.64 11.05 -6.05
N LEU A 88 10.41 12.25 -5.50
CA LEU A 88 9.14 12.98 -5.61
C LEU A 88 8.76 13.21 -7.07
N THR A 89 9.73 13.61 -7.89
CA THR A 89 9.50 13.78 -9.33
C THR A 89 9.05 12.48 -9.98
N LEU A 90 9.75 11.38 -9.70
CA LEU A 90 9.43 10.06 -10.25
C LEU A 90 8.07 9.56 -9.74
N ASN A 91 7.80 9.66 -8.43
CA ASN A 91 6.54 9.28 -7.83
C ASN A 91 5.36 10.01 -8.46
N ASN A 92 5.43 11.34 -8.52
CA ASN A 92 4.32 12.16 -9.04
C ASN A 92 4.08 11.94 -10.54
N LEU A 93 5.12 11.65 -11.31
CA LEU A 93 4.98 11.26 -12.71
C LEU A 93 4.34 9.85 -12.84
N ALA A 94 4.78 8.89 -12.05
CA ALA A 94 4.28 7.52 -12.10
C ALA A 94 2.81 7.42 -11.67
N PHE A 95 2.41 8.24 -10.72
CA PHE A 95 1.08 8.24 -10.10
C PHE A 95 0.23 9.46 -10.44
N THR A 96 0.48 10.12 -11.57
CA THR A 96 -0.23 11.36 -11.99
C THR A 96 -1.76 11.25 -11.89
N ASN A 97 -2.31 10.08 -12.19
CA ASN A 97 -3.76 9.83 -12.16
C ASN A 97 -4.22 9.07 -10.91
N HIS A 98 -3.31 8.77 -9.97
CA HIS A 98 -3.65 8.05 -8.77
C HIS A 98 -4.21 8.99 -7.69
N PRO A 99 -5.38 8.70 -7.10
CA PRO A 99 -6.07 9.66 -6.23
C PRO A 99 -5.36 9.92 -4.90
N GLU A 100 -4.44 9.05 -4.47
CA GLU A 100 -3.82 9.09 -3.14
C GLU A 100 -2.30 9.16 -3.19
N GLN A 101 -1.66 8.65 -4.27
CA GLN A 101 -0.21 8.55 -4.38
C GLN A 101 0.42 9.65 -5.24
N GLY A 102 -0.36 10.31 -6.09
CA GLY A 102 0.10 11.40 -6.92
C GLY A 102 0.10 12.75 -6.19
N ASN A 103 0.89 13.69 -6.72
CA ASN A 103 0.97 15.07 -6.22
C ASN A 103 1.50 15.23 -4.78
N TRP A 104 2.37 14.33 -4.33
CA TRP A 104 3.04 14.49 -3.05
C TRP A 104 3.98 15.69 -3.08
N SER A 105 3.93 16.48 -2.02
CA SER A 105 4.92 17.51 -1.70
C SER A 105 6.09 16.92 -0.91
N GLU A 106 7.14 17.71 -0.73
CA GLU A 106 8.25 17.34 0.17
C GLU A 106 7.78 17.15 1.61
N ALA A 107 6.82 17.95 2.07
CA ALA A 107 6.23 17.80 3.40
C ALA A 107 5.50 16.44 3.54
N ASP A 108 4.79 15.97 2.51
CA ASP A 108 4.13 14.67 2.54
C ASP A 108 5.14 13.53 2.63
N LEU A 109 6.25 13.62 1.88
CA LEU A 109 7.34 12.65 1.97
C LEU A 109 7.95 12.64 3.38
N LEU A 110 8.30 13.81 3.92
CA LEU A 110 8.92 13.92 5.25
C LEU A 110 8.01 13.35 6.35
N ILE A 111 6.70 13.56 6.26
CA ILE A 111 5.74 12.92 7.18
C ILE A 111 5.90 11.40 7.13
N ARG A 112 5.97 10.80 5.94
CA ARG A 112 6.12 9.34 5.80
C ARG A 112 7.48 8.82 6.24
N LEU A 113 8.56 9.57 6.01
CA LEU A 113 9.90 9.21 6.48
C LEU A 113 10.05 9.31 8.02
N ASN A 114 9.15 10.01 8.70
CA ASN A 114 9.12 10.12 10.16
C ASN A 114 8.09 9.17 10.83
N GLU A 115 7.42 8.32 10.07
CA GLU A 115 6.52 7.32 10.64
C GLU A 115 7.34 6.22 11.36
N ASP A 116 6.82 5.69 12.47
CA ASP A 116 7.49 4.67 13.28
C ASP A 116 7.84 3.38 12.50
N TRP A 117 7.11 3.10 11.42
CA TRP A 117 7.33 1.93 10.57
C TRP A 117 8.35 2.16 9.47
N PHE A 118 8.85 3.39 9.29
CA PHE A 118 9.82 3.68 8.24
C PHE A 118 11.17 3.01 8.53
N ASP A 119 11.67 2.31 7.53
CA ASP A 119 13.03 1.76 7.54
C ASP A 119 13.72 2.10 6.21
N GLU A 120 14.76 2.92 6.27
CA GLU A 120 15.54 3.33 5.10
C GLU A 120 16.13 2.15 4.34
N LYS A 121 16.47 1.05 5.05
CA LYS A 121 17.02 -0.17 4.44
C LYS A 121 15.99 -0.95 3.63
N GLY A 122 14.69 -0.73 3.89
CA GLY A 122 13.57 -1.31 3.17
C GLY A 122 13.04 -0.44 2.05
N PHE A 123 13.67 0.69 1.78
CA PHE A 123 13.30 1.59 0.69
C PHE A 123 14.40 1.58 -0.39
N PHE A 124 14.09 1.09 -1.58
CA PHE A 124 15.05 0.88 -2.67
C PHE A 124 14.72 1.74 -3.88
N VAL A 125 15.78 2.17 -4.57
CA VAL A 125 15.70 2.91 -5.83
C VAL A 125 16.52 2.20 -6.91
N ALA A 126 16.01 2.18 -8.14
CA ALA A 126 16.76 1.78 -9.32
C ALA A 126 17.28 3.02 -10.03
N GLN A 127 18.54 2.97 -10.48
CA GLN A 127 19.25 4.09 -11.04
C GLN A 127 19.83 3.74 -12.42
N ASP A 128 19.68 4.67 -13.37
CA ASP A 128 20.40 4.67 -14.66
C ASP A 128 21.27 5.93 -14.70
N GLN A 129 22.59 5.72 -14.68
CA GLN A 129 23.57 6.81 -14.46
C GLN A 129 23.25 7.60 -13.18
N ASN A 130 22.76 8.82 -13.31
CA ASN A 130 22.40 9.69 -12.19
C ASN A 130 20.89 9.85 -11.99
N ASP A 131 20.08 9.25 -12.85
CA ASP A 131 18.63 9.40 -12.81
C ASP A 131 17.97 8.25 -12.04
N LEU A 132 17.06 8.55 -11.13
CA LEU A 132 16.17 7.56 -10.53
C LEU A 132 15.10 7.13 -11.56
N ILE A 133 15.09 5.84 -11.88
CA ILE A 133 14.21 5.26 -12.91
C ILE A 133 13.13 4.34 -12.35
N GLY A 134 13.21 3.97 -11.08
CA GLY A 134 12.23 3.15 -10.39
C GLY A 134 12.49 3.13 -8.90
N PHE A 135 11.52 2.68 -8.14
CA PHE A 135 11.65 2.47 -6.70
C PHE A 135 10.69 1.41 -6.20
N THR A 136 11.00 0.85 -5.03
CA THR A 136 10.11 0.05 -4.21
C THR A 136 10.32 0.39 -2.75
N TRP A 137 9.24 0.54 -2.01
CA TRP A 137 9.25 0.84 -0.59
C TRP A 137 8.51 -0.27 0.15
N THR A 138 9.12 -0.84 1.16
CA THR A 138 8.53 -1.90 1.98
C THR A 138 8.01 -1.34 3.30
N LYS A 139 7.06 -2.05 3.87
CA LYS A 139 6.51 -1.77 5.20
C LYS A 139 6.33 -3.09 5.94
N ILE A 140 6.53 -3.08 7.25
CA ILE A 140 6.27 -4.23 8.12
C ILE A 140 5.08 -3.89 9.01
N HIS A 141 4.06 -4.76 8.99
CA HIS A 141 2.89 -4.66 9.86
C HIS A 141 3.00 -5.68 10.98
N GLY A 142 2.60 -5.28 12.19
CA GLY A 142 2.70 -6.14 13.37
C GLY A 142 4.09 -6.12 14.00
N GLY A 143 4.25 -6.83 15.12
CA GLY A 143 5.51 -6.85 15.87
C GLY A 143 5.60 -5.80 16.97
N HIS A 144 4.62 -4.93 17.12
CA HIS A 144 4.49 -4.05 18.29
C HIS A 144 3.38 -4.59 19.18
N SER A 145 3.76 -5.07 20.36
CA SER A 145 2.82 -5.38 21.42
C SER A 145 2.22 -4.05 21.94
N HIS A 146 1.04 -3.71 21.47
CA HIS A 146 0.25 -2.71 22.17
C HIS A 146 -0.31 -3.36 23.42
N ALA A 147 0.04 -2.79 24.59
CA ALA A 147 -0.58 -3.14 25.86
C ALA A 147 -2.06 -2.74 25.78
N HIS A 148 -2.92 -3.68 25.46
CA HIS A 148 -4.36 -3.53 25.61
C HIS A 148 -4.70 -3.65 27.11
N VAL A 149 -5.73 -2.91 27.50
CA VAL A 149 -6.31 -2.87 28.84
C VAL A 149 -6.47 -4.29 29.37
N ALA A 150 -6.11 -4.50 30.63
CA ALA A 150 -6.14 -5.80 31.30
C ALA A 150 -7.47 -6.52 31.12
N GLY A 151 -7.45 -7.67 30.41
CA GLY A 151 -8.60 -8.58 30.28
C GLY A 151 -8.87 -9.14 28.87
N GLU A 152 -8.17 -8.71 27.82
CA GLU A 152 -8.35 -9.26 26.48
C GLU A 152 -7.23 -10.27 26.14
N GLU A 153 -7.64 -11.39 25.49
CA GLU A 153 -6.69 -12.39 25.00
C GLU A 153 -5.76 -11.76 23.96
N HIS A 154 -4.46 -11.90 24.15
CA HIS A 154 -3.44 -11.49 23.19
C HIS A 154 -3.57 -12.31 21.90
N HIS A 155 -4.12 -11.72 20.87
CA HIS A 155 -3.98 -12.25 19.51
C HIS A 155 -2.70 -11.67 18.92
N ASP A 156 -1.59 -12.38 19.09
CA ASP A 156 -0.35 -12.12 18.38
C ASP A 156 -0.56 -12.42 16.89
N HIS A 157 -0.85 -11.42 16.11
CA HIS A 157 -0.79 -11.55 14.66
C HIS A 157 0.69 -11.59 14.25
N ALA A 158 1.09 -12.69 13.61
CA ALA A 158 2.43 -12.79 13.04
C ALA A 158 2.70 -11.57 12.15
N PRO A 159 3.88 -10.95 12.26
CA PRO A 159 4.20 -9.79 11.44
C PRO A 159 4.15 -10.16 9.95
N ILE A 160 3.59 -9.28 9.14
CA ILE A 160 3.49 -9.44 7.69
C ILE A 160 4.20 -8.28 6.98
N GLY A 161 4.95 -8.60 5.93
CA GLY A 161 5.58 -7.60 5.07
C GLY A 161 4.59 -7.03 4.05
N GLU A 162 4.84 -5.81 3.61
CA GLU A 162 4.11 -5.18 2.52
C GLU A 162 5.09 -4.56 1.53
N ILE A 163 4.85 -4.78 0.25
CA ILE A 163 5.35 -3.89 -0.80
C ILE A 163 4.41 -2.68 -0.82
N TYR A 164 4.79 -1.64 -0.05
CA TYR A 164 3.95 -0.48 0.21
C TYR A 164 3.70 0.35 -1.03
N VAL A 165 4.74 0.61 -1.82
CA VAL A 165 4.63 1.29 -3.11
C VAL A 165 5.79 0.89 -4.02
N THR A 166 5.49 0.66 -5.30
CA THR A 166 6.48 0.38 -6.35
C THR A 166 6.10 1.14 -7.61
N ALA A 167 7.09 1.77 -8.22
CA ALA A 167 6.91 2.40 -9.52
C ALA A 167 8.18 2.33 -10.37
N VAL A 168 7.99 2.40 -11.69
CA VAL A 168 9.05 2.50 -12.68
C VAL A 168 8.68 3.61 -13.66
N SER A 169 9.65 4.43 -14.02
CA SER A 169 9.51 5.45 -15.05
C SER A 169 8.94 4.84 -16.33
N SER A 170 7.93 5.49 -16.91
CA SER A 170 7.31 5.02 -18.16
C SER A 170 8.31 4.87 -19.32
N LYS A 171 9.40 5.65 -19.31
CA LYS A 171 10.49 5.58 -20.30
C LYS A 171 11.32 4.27 -20.16
N HIS A 172 11.24 3.60 -19.03
CA HIS A 172 11.99 2.37 -18.71
C HIS A 172 11.08 1.16 -18.54
N GLY A 173 9.81 1.27 -18.93
CA GLY A 173 8.86 0.17 -18.88
C GLY A 173 9.27 -1.03 -19.74
N GLY A 174 8.94 -2.26 -19.30
CA GLY A 174 9.21 -3.49 -20.05
C GLY A 174 10.64 -4.03 -19.97
N LYS A 175 11.53 -3.38 -19.21
CA LYS A 175 12.95 -3.77 -19.04
C LYS A 175 13.21 -4.64 -17.79
N GLY A 176 12.19 -5.18 -17.16
CA GLY A 176 12.34 -6.05 -15.98
C GLY A 176 12.57 -5.32 -14.65
N ILE A 177 12.74 -3.98 -14.66
CA ILE A 177 13.07 -3.17 -13.47
C ILE A 177 12.02 -3.34 -12.36
N GLY A 178 10.73 -3.29 -12.71
CA GLY A 178 9.66 -3.46 -11.73
C GLY A 178 9.71 -4.82 -11.03
N LYS A 179 10.00 -5.88 -11.78
CA LYS A 179 10.19 -7.22 -11.22
C LYS A 179 11.42 -7.27 -10.30
N ALA A 180 12.54 -6.69 -10.72
CA ALA A 180 13.76 -6.65 -9.92
C ALA A 180 13.54 -5.89 -8.60
N LEU A 181 12.92 -4.71 -8.65
CA LEU A 181 12.58 -3.92 -7.47
C LEU A 181 11.65 -4.67 -6.53
N THR A 182 10.57 -5.29 -7.05
CA THR A 182 9.64 -6.07 -6.23
C THR A 182 10.36 -7.22 -5.54
N ILE A 183 11.19 -7.99 -6.28
CA ILE A 183 11.96 -9.10 -5.70
C ILE A 183 12.99 -8.60 -4.68
N THR A 184 13.62 -7.45 -4.91
CA THR A 184 14.53 -6.83 -3.93
C THR A 184 13.78 -6.52 -2.63
N GLY A 185 12.61 -5.90 -2.71
CA GLY A 185 11.77 -5.63 -1.52
C GLY A 185 11.33 -6.91 -0.82
N LEU A 186 10.90 -7.94 -1.56
CA LEU A 186 10.50 -9.24 -0.98
C LEU A 186 11.68 -9.95 -0.31
N ASN A 187 12.88 -9.93 -0.90
CA ASN A 187 14.09 -10.49 -0.28
C ASN A 187 14.47 -9.74 0.99
N TYR A 188 14.33 -8.41 1.00
CA TYR A 188 14.53 -7.62 2.20
C TYR A 188 13.55 -8.05 3.32
N LEU A 189 12.24 -8.16 3.04
CA LEU A 189 11.24 -8.61 4.00
C LEU A 189 11.54 -10.03 4.51
N LYS A 190 11.97 -10.94 3.64
CA LYS A 190 12.46 -12.27 4.02
C LYS A 190 13.65 -12.20 4.95
N TYR A 191 14.64 -11.33 4.65
CA TYR A 191 15.81 -11.12 5.50
C TYR A 191 15.45 -10.59 6.89
N GLN A 192 14.37 -9.79 7.01
CA GLN A 192 13.79 -9.35 8.28
C GLN A 192 13.07 -10.49 9.05
N GLY A 193 13.09 -11.72 8.54
CA GLY A 193 12.52 -12.89 9.21
C GLY A 193 11.03 -13.11 8.94
N LEU A 194 10.44 -12.39 7.99
CA LEU A 194 9.03 -12.55 7.66
C LEU A 194 8.80 -13.78 6.76
N SER A 195 7.72 -14.51 7.02
CA SER A 195 7.31 -15.69 6.24
C SER A 195 6.44 -15.32 5.04
N SER A 196 5.76 -14.17 5.09
CA SER A 196 4.84 -13.74 4.04
C SER A 196 4.90 -12.24 3.82
N ALA A 197 4.54 -11.84 2.62
CA ALA A 197 4.33 -10.44 2.26
C ALA A 197 3.05 -10.27 1.46
N MET A 198 2.52 -9.06 1.49
CA MET A 198 1.36 -8.64 0.73
C MET A 198 1.64 -7.36 -0.04
N LEU A 199 0.74 -7.04 -0.95
CA LEU A 199 0.64 -5.75 -1.60
C LEU A 199 -0.81 -5.47 -1.99
N TYR A 200 -1.08 -4.21 -2.25
CA TYR A 200 -2.34 -3.77 -2.82
C TYR A 200 -2.14 -3.26 -4.24
N VAL A 201 -3.02 -3.66 -5.14
CA VAL A 201 -2.95 -3.26 -6.55
C VAL A 201 -4.35 -2.95 -7.08
N ASP A 202 -4.48 -1.89 -7.85
CA ASP A 202 -5.73 -1.60 -8.54
C ASP A 202 -6.04 -2.68 -9.58
N GLU A 203 -7.26 -3.23 -9.55
CA GLU A 203 -7.69 -4.30 -10.47
C GLU A 203 -7.57 -3.90 -11.95
N GLU A 204 -7.71 -2.60 -12.25
CA GLU A 204 -7.58 -2.07 -13.60
C GLU A 204 -6.12 -1.94 -14.05
N ASN A 205 -5.16 -1.93 -13.13
CA ASN A 205 -3.74 -1.88 -13.45
C ASN A 205 -3.22 -3.27 -13.89
N LYS A 206 -3.66 -3.73 -15.07
CA LYS A 206 -3.30 -5.06 -15.59
C LYS A 206 -1.80 -5.30 -15.70
N LYS A 207 -1.00 -4.24 -15.91
CA LYS A 207 0.47 -4.36 -15.96
C LYS A 207 1.04 -4.76 -14.59
N ALA A 208 0.58 -4.11 -13.53
CA ALA A 208 1.02 -4.42 -12.17
C ALA A 208 0.47 -5.78 -11.71
N VAL A 209 -0.82 -6.07 -11.96
CA VAL A 209 -1.42 -7.37 -11.65
C VAL A 209 -0.65 -8.53 -12.29
N ASN A 210 -0.23 -8.40 -13.56
CA ASN A 210 0.56 -9.42 -14.25
C ASN A 210 2.03 -9.48 -13.76
N LEU A 211 2.54 -8.41 -13.21
CA LEU A 211 3.89 -8.36 -12.64
C LEU A 211 3.95 -9.14 -11.33
N TYR A 212 2.97 -8.95 -10.47
CA TYR A 212 2.90 -9.52 -9.14
C TYR A 212 2.38 -10.96 -9.13
#